data_14deb5be0ad917dedc8ad83773b35a61
#
_entry.id   14deb5be0ad917dedc8ad83773b35a61
#
_cell.length_a   1.000
_cell.length_b   1.000
_cell.length_c   1.000
_cell.angle_alpha   90.00
_cell.angle_beta   90.00
_cell.angle_gamma   90.00
#
_symmetry.space_group_name_H-M   'P 1'
#
loop_
_entity.id
_entity.type
_entity.pdbx_description
1 polymer ?
#
loop_
_entity_poly.entity_id
_entity_poly.type
_entity_poly.pdbx_seq_one_letter_code
_entity_poly.pdbx_strand_id
1 'polypeptide(L)'
;MATETTGVPPGRGVSLAKGPVALIGLASLVLGVLGLIFASTDFTTAAPDGTVNGATFIGIEGNGWTWVGFAAGGLLLLLGAPVHWGAKSMAFMVGIAYGVGALIALSDGTDILGIFATNDWTKLVLGAGGVALVLLSTMPRVGRRDRDEVVEHRRFGRREHVVEEREPVTTHNGTLDDRV
;
A
#
# COMPACT_ATOMS: atom_id res chain seq x y z
N MET A 1 45.97 10.88 -2.97
CA MET A 1 44.78 11.53 -2.36
C MET A 1 43.55 10.82 -2.89
N ALA A 2 42.93 9.97 -2.08
CA ALA A 2 41.72 9.26 -2.48
C ALA A 2 40.52 10.16 -2.17
N THR A 3 39.81 10.62 -3.18
CA THR A 3 38.55 11.34 -3.01
C THR A 3 37.46 10.32 -2.62
N GLU A 4 37.09 10.32 -1.34
CA GLU A 4 35.93 9.62 -0.81
C GLU A 4 34.67 10.24 -1.43
N THR A 5 34.11 9.58 -2.44
CA THR A 5 32.78 9.93 -2.95
C THR A 5 31.77 9.47 -1.92
N THR A 6 31.31 10.39 -1.09
CA THR A 6 30.13 10.19 -0.22
C THR A 6 28.93 9.88 -1.10
N GLY A 7 28.68 8.58 -1.30
CA GLY A 7 27.51 8.10 -2.03
C GLY A 7 26.24 8.45 -1.25
N VAL A 8 25.49 9.46 -1.73
CA VAL A 8 24.14 9.75 -1.23
C VAL A 8 23.31 8.48 -1.41
N PRO A 9 22.73 7.92 -0.34
CA PRO A 9 21.94 6.70 -0.46
C PRO A 9 20.80 6.91 -1.46
N PRO A 10 20.51 5.93 -2.33
CA PRO A 10 19.47 6.05 -3.34
C PRO A 10 18.13 6.33 -2.67
N GLY A 11 17.53 7.47 -2.98
CA GLY A 11 16.26 7.90 -2.43
C GLY A 11 15.18 6.83 -2.68
N ARG A 12 14.65 6.27 -1.60
CA ARG A 12 13.55 5.29 -1.66
C ARG A 12 12.32 5.99 -2.23
N GLY A 13 11.81 5.52 -3.37
CA GLY A 13 10.58 6.05 -3.96
C GLY A 13 9.43 6.04 -2.94
N VAL A 14 8.62 7.10 -2.96
CA VAL A 14 7.48 7.26 -2.05
C VAL A 14 6.35 6.31 -2.45
N SER A 15 5.87 5.52 -1.52
CA SER A 15 4.69 4.67 -1.72
C SER A 15 3.42 5.49 -1.50
N LEU A 16 2.63 5.71 -2.55
CA LEU A 16 1.35 6.43 -2.46
C LEU A 16 0.28 5.68 -1.64
N ALA A 17 0.41 4.37 -1.50
CA ALA A 17 -0.58 3.56 -0.78
C ALA A 17 -0.43 3.61 0.74
N LYS A 18 0.79 3.78 1.29
CA LYS A 18 1.05 3.65 2.73
C LYS A 18 0.26 4.63 3.60
N GLY A 19 0.24 5.91 3.24
CA GLY A 19 -0.45 6.95 4.01
C GLY A 19 -1.97 6.73 4.05
N PRO A 20 -2.64 6.66 2.91
CA PRO A 20 -4.08 6.42 2.85
C PRO A 20 -4.51 5.09 3.49
N VAL A 21 -3.76 3.99 3.31
CA VAL A 21 -4.06 2.70 3.96
C VAL A 21 -3.95 2.81 5.48
N ALA A 22 -2.91 3.50 6.01
CA ALA A 22 -2.78 3.73 7.45
C ALA A 22 -3.92 4.60 8.01
N LEU A 23 -4.34 5.63 7.27
CA LEU A 23 -5.47 6.49 7.67
C LEU A 23 -6.79 5.71 7.74
N ILE A 24 -7.10 4.94 6.71
CA ILE A 24 -8.32 4.09 6.69
C ILE A 24 -8.22 3.05 7.81
N GLY A 25 -7.04 2.44 8.01
CA GLY A 25 -6.81 1.49 9.08
C GLY A 25 -7.03 2.08 10.46
N LEU A 26 -6.52 3.29 10.72
CA LEU A 26 -6.73 4.00 11.97
C LEU A 26 -8.21 4.35 12.18
N ALA A 27 -8.87 4.89 11.16
CA ALA A 27 -10.29 5.22 11.24
C ALA A 27 -11.15 3.98 11.52
N SER A 28 -10.90 2.87 10.84
CA SER A 28 -11.60 1.61 11.03
C SER A 28 -11.34 1.02 12.42
N LEU A 29 -10.10 1.03 12.92
CA LEU A 29 -9.75 0.57 14.26
C LEU A 29 -10.45 1.41 15.32
N VAL A 30 -10.37 2.74 15.22
CA VAL A 30 -11.00 3.66 16.16
C VAL A 30 -12.53 3.46 16.17
N LEU A 31 -13.14 3.38 14.98
CA LEU A 31 -14.58 3.13 14.86
C LEU A 31 -14.98 1.82 15.53
N GLY A 32 -14.24 0.74 15.26
CA GLY A 32 -14.52 -0.57 15.87
C GLY A 32 -14.38 -0.57 17.39
N VAL A 33 -13.30 0.03 17.92
CA VAL A 33 -13.06 0.12 19.36
C VAL A 33 -14.12 0.99 20.04
N LEU A 34 -14.41 2.18 19.48
CA LEU A 34 -15.43 3.07 20.05
C LEU A 34 -16.84 2.47 19.95
N GLY A 35 -17.15 1.76 18.85
CA GLY A 35 -18.40 1.02 18.72
C GLY A 35 -18.59 -0.05 19.79
N LEU A 36 -17.53 -0.81 20.12
CA LEU A 36 -17.56 -1.76 21.23
C LEU A 36 -17.78 -1.09 22.60
N ILE A 37 -17.19 0.10 22.82
CA ILE A 37 -17.28 0.78 24.11
C ILE A 37 -18.63 1.48 24.28
N PHE A 38 -19.13 2.16 23.24
CA PHE A 38 -20.24 3.10 23.35
C PHE A 38 -21.55 2.62 22.70
N ALA A 39 -21.52 1.60 21.82
CA ALA A 39 -22.73 1.11 21.17
C ALA A 39 -23.18 -0.24 21.71
N SER A 40 -22.52 -1.33 21.36
CA SER A 40 -22.95 -2.67 21.72
C SER A 40 -21.81 -3.67 21.80
N THR A 41 -21.81 -4.44 22.87
CA THR A 41 -20.99 -5.64 23.03
C THR A 41 -21.82 -6.91 22.88
N ASP A 42 -22.98 -6.84 22.24
CA ASP A 42 -23.82 -7.99 21.99
C ASP A 42 -23.23 -8.81 20.80
N PHE A 43 -22.99 -10.09 21.06
CA PHE A 43 -22.47 -11.08 20.11
C PHE A 43 -23.51 -12.11 19.71
N THR A 44 -24.79 -11.77 19.79
CA THR A 44 -25.86 -12.66 19.31
C THR A 44 -25.74 -12.91 17.82
N THR A 45 -26.13 -14.08 17.38
CA THR A 45 -26.20 -14.53 15.99
C THR A 45 -27.57 -15.13 15.74
N ALA A 46 -28.06 -15.04 14.52
CA ALA A 46 -29.26 -15.66 14.03
C ALA A 46 -28.95 -16.72 12.96
N ALA A 47 -29.98 -17.45 12.52
CA ALA A 47 -29.85 -18.23 11.28
C ALA A 47 -29.58 -17.29 10.09
N PRO A 48 -29.02 -17.78 8.96
CA PRO A 48 -28.68 -16.92 7.80
C PRO A 48 -29.87 -16.12 7.24
N ASP A 49 -31.09 -16.59 7.43
CA ASP A 49 -32.36 -15.94 7.06
C ASP A 49 -33.04 -15.20 8.24
N GLY A 50 -32.41 -15.17 9.40
CA GLY A 50 -32.87 -14.45 10.57
C GLY A 50 -32.27 -13.06 10.68
N THR A 51 -32.88 -12.20 11.49
CA THR A 51 -32.42 -10.80 11.68
C THR A 51 -31.61 -10.67 12.97
N VAL A 52 -30.46 -9.97 12.86
CA VAL A 52 -29.67 -9.54 14.00
C VAL A 52 -29.75 -8.02 14.11
N ASN A 53 -30.13 -7.55 15.29
CA ASN A 53 -30.18 -6.12 15.60
C ASN A 53 -28.88 -5.66 16.21
N GLY A 54 -28.50 -4.41 15.91
CA GLY A 54 -27.34 -3.73 16.49
C GLY A 54 -27.71 -2.43 17.18
N ALA A 55 -26.73 -1.81 17.81
CA ALA A 55 -26.86 -0.44 18.30
C ALA A 55 -26.15 0.52 17.35
N THR A 56 -26.65 1.75 17.28
CA THR A 56 -26.13 2.78 16.38
C THR A 56 -25.08 3.64 17.09
N PHE A 57 -23.91 3.79 16.46
CA PHE A 57 -22.84 4.72 16.86
C PHE A 57 -22.46 5.61 15.67
N ILE A 58 -22.61 6.92 15.82
CA ILE A 58 -22.34 7.92 14.78
C ILE A 58 -23.08 7.61 13.45
N GLY A 59 -24.31 7.11 13.53
CA GLY A 59 -25.13 6.73 12.39
C GLY A 59 -24.88 5.32 11.84
N ILE A 60 -23.78 4.68 12.21
CA ILE A 60 -23.42 3.31 11.81
C ILE A 60 -24.03 2.34 12.81
N GLU A 61 -24.80 1.38 12.32
CA GLU A 61 -25.35 0.30 13.13
C GLU A 61 -24.40 -0.90 13.13
N GLY A 62 -24.25 -1.51 14.30
CA GLY A 62 -23.45 -2.72 14.46
C GLY A 62 -23.72 -3.40 15.79
N ASN A 63 -23.50 -4.70 15.81
CA ASN A 63 -23.40 -5.50 17.03
C ASN A 63 -21.92 -5.74 17.39
N GLY A 64 -21.62 -6.50 18.43
CA GLY A 64 -20.25 -6.80 18.84
C GLY A 64 -19.39 -7.37 17.71
N TRP A 65 -19.95 -8.24 16.87
CA TRP A 65 -19.24 -8.80 15.71
C TRP A 65 -18.89 -7.75 14.65
N THR A 66 -19.80 -6.83 14.36
CA THR A 66 -19.57 -5.72 13.42
C THR A 66 -18.41 -4.84 13.88
N TRP A 67 -18.40 -4.46 15.15
CA TRP A 67 -17.36 -3.62 15.72
C TRP A 67 -16.00 -4.33 15.79
N VAL A 68 -15.99 -5.63 16.16
CA VAL A 68 -14.77 -6.46 16.08
C VAL A 68 -14.27 -6.56 14.64
N GLY A 69 -15.15 -6.70 13.66
CA GLY A 69 -14.80 -6.71 12.24
C GLY A 69 -14.10 -5.43 11.80
N PHE A 70 -14.62 -4.26 12.19
CA PHE A 70 -13.97 -2.97 11.92
C PHE A 70 -12.62 -2.84 12.64
N ALA A 71 -12.56 -3.23 13.93
CA ALA A 71 -11.32 -3.16 14.69
C ALA A 71 -10.22 -4.10 14.12
N ALA A 72 -10.58 -5.33 13.80
CA ALA A 72 -9.66 -6.32 13.22
C ALA A 72 -9.18 -5.88 11.83
N GLY A 73 -10.08 -5.43 10.95
CA GLY A 73 -9.75 -4.88 9.65
C GLY A 73 -8.79 -3.69 9.75
N GLY A 74 -9.10 -2.75 10.65
CA GLY A 74 -8.25 -1.59 10.92
C GLY A 74 -6.87 -1.98 11.42
N LEU A 75 -6.78 -2.94 12.34
CA LEU A 75 -5.51 -3.44 12.87
C LEU A 75 -4.67 -4.10 11.77
N LEU A 76 -5.26 -4.94 10.93
CA LEU A 76 -4.57 -5.56 9.79
C LEU A 76 -3.99 -4.52 8.82
N LEU A 77 -4.77 -3.48 8.50
CA LEU A 77 -4.30 -2.38 7.66
C LEU A 77 -3.12 -1.63 8.29
N LEU A 78 -3.16 -1.35 9.58
CA LEU A 78 -2.07 -0.69 10.30
C LEU A 78 -0.82 -1.55 10.38
N LEU A 79 -0.94 -2.84 10.61
CA LEU A 79 0.19 -3.78 10.61
C LEU A 79 0.82 -3.91 9.23
N GLY A 80 0.02 -3.82 8.16
CA GLY A 80 0.51 -3.85 6.79
C GLY A 80 1.15 -2.54 6.32
N ALA A 81 0.71 -1.40 6.84
CA ALA A 81 1.09 -0.06 6.36
C ALA A 81 2.59 0.24 6.35
N PRO A 82 3.45 -0.19 7.30
CA PRO A 82 4.88 0.10 7.30
C PRO A 82 5.62 -0.44 6.07
N VAL A 83 5.17 -1.58 5.54
CA VAL A 83 5.80 -2.27 4.41
C VAL A 83 4.97 -2.09 3.15
N HIS A 84 5.59 -1.71 2.02
CA HIS A 84 4.84 -1.44 0.77
C HIS A 84 4.00 -2.63 0.29
N TRP A 85 4.57 -3.82 0.28
CA TRP A 85 3.84 -5.05 -0.08
C TRP A 85 2.78 -5.40 0.96
N GLY A 86 3.09 -5.21 2.25
CA GLY A 86 2.14 -5.39 3.35
C GLY A 86 0.94 -4.47 3.23
N ALA A 87 1.16 -3.17 2.98
CA ALA A 87 0.09 -2.21 2.77
C ALA A 87 -0.85 -2.62 1.62
N LYS A 88 -0.29 -3.05 0.47
CA LYS A 88 -1.08 -3.48 -0.69
C LYS A 88 -1.84 -4.78 -0.43
N SER A 89 -1.17 -5.77 0.15
CA SER A 89 -1.77 -7.07 0.44
C SER A 89 -2.90 -6.95 1.45
N MET A 90 -2.67 -6.23 2.57
CA MET A 90 -3.70 -6.02 3.59
C MET A 90 -4.84 -5.14 3.08
N ALA A 91 -4.55 -4.09 2.30
CA ALA A 91 -5.59 -3.28 1.67
C ALA A 91 -6.45 -4.12 0.71
N PHE A 92 -5.85 -5.02 -0.07
CA PHE A 92 -6.60 -5.91 -0.95
C PHE A 92 -7.48 -6.87 -0.16
N MET A 93 -6.92 -7.58 0.84
CA MET A 93 -7.67 -8.56 1.64
C MET A 93 -8.82 -7.92 2.41
N VAL A 94 -8.55 -6.85 3.15
CA VAL A 94 -9.58 -6.14 3.93
C VAL A 94 -10.59 -5.48 2.99
N GLY A 95 -10.13 -4.93 1.85
CA GLY A 95 -10.98 -4.32 0.85
C GLY A 95 -11.97 -5.32 0.23
N ILE A 96 -11.53 -6.52 -0.09
CA ILE A 96 -12.41 -7.60 -0.57
C ILE A 96 -13.38 -8.03 0.54
N ALA A 97 -12.91 -8.22 1.77
CA ALA A 97 -13.78 -8.60 2.89
C ALA A 97 -14.89 -7.58 3.13
N TYR A 98 -14.56 -6.29 3.13
CA TYR A 98 -15.54 -5.21 3.30
C TYR A 98 -16.49 -5.12 2.10
N GLY A 99 -15.96 -5.23 0.87
CA GLY A 99 -16.78 -5.20 -0.35
C GLY A 99 -17.77 -6.37 -0.43
N VAL A 100 -17.31 -7.58 -0.14
CA VAL A 100 -18.18 -8.78 -0.09
C VAL A 100 -19.20 -8.65 1.02
N GLY A 101 -18.79 -8.20 2.23
CA GLY A 101 -19.72 -7.92 3.31
C GLY A 101 -20.81 -6.93 2.93
N ALA A 102 -20.44 -5.83 2.25
CA ALA A 102 -21.43 -4.85 1.75
C ALA A 102 -22.39 -5.46 0.74
N LEU A 103 -21.90 -6.30 -0.19
CA LEU A 103 -22.75 -6.96 -1.19
C LEU A 103 -23.74 -7.93 -0.55
N ILE A 104 -23.30 -8.72 0.43
CA ILE A 104 -24.18 -9.62 1.19
C ILE A 104 -25.23 -8.79 1.93
N ALA A 105 -24.81 -7.76 2.68
CA ALA A 105 -25.74 -6.88 3.40
C ALA A 105 -26.77 -6.18 2.51
N LEU A 106 -26.42 -5.87 1.27
CA LEU A 106 -27.34 -5.34 0.27
C LEU A 106 -28.37 -6.39 -0.18
N SER A 107 -27.99 -7.65 -0.20
CA SER A 107 -28.88 -8.75 -0.60
C SER A 107 -29.79 -9.19 0.54
N ASP A 108 -29.25 -9.30 1.77
CA ASP A 108 -29.99 -9.76 2.96
C ASP A 108 -30.86 -8.68 3.60
N GLY A 109 -30.51 -7.41 3.36
CA GLY A 109 -31.31 -6.26 3.80
C GLY A 109 -30.86 -5.63 5.11
N THR A 110 -30.75 -6.36 6.23
CA THR A 110 -30.48 -5.79 7.56
C THR A 110 -29.22 -6.30 8.23
N ASP A 111 -28.67 -7.42 7.77
CA ASP A 111 -27.48 -8.01 8.37
C ASP A 111 -26.60 -8.72 7.33
N ILE A 112 -25.50 -9.32 7.79
CA ILE A 112 -24.63 -10.15 6.98
C ILE A 112 -24.65 -11.55 7.57
N LEU A 113 -25.35 -12.45 6.87
CA LEU A 113 -25.45 -13.88 7.22
C LEU A 113 -25.93 -14.15 8.65
N GLY A 114 -26.76 -13.31 9.23
CA GLY A 114 -27.23 -13.44 10.60
C GLY A 114 -26.15 -13.25 11.67
N ILE A 115 -24.99 -12.64 11.32
CA ILE A 115 -23.86 -12.44 12.24
C ILE A 115 -23.61 -10.96 12.51
N PHE A 116 -23.53 -10.14 11.46
CA PHE A 116 -23.17 -8.73 11.56
C PHE A 116 -24.40 -7.86 11.34
N ALA A 117 -24.83 -7.13 12.35
CA ALA A 117 -25.89 -6.14 12.18
C ALA A 117 -25.42 -4.98 11.34
N THR A 118 -26.26 -4.52 10.40
CA THR A 118 -25.91 -3.44 9.46
C THR A 118 -27.13 -2.58 9.12
N ASN A 119 -26.89 -1.27 8.94
CA ASN A 119 -27.84 -0.36 8.31
C ASN A 119 -27.27 0.21 6.99
N ASP A 120 -27.99 1.09 6.35
CA ASP A 120 -27.55 1.66 5.07
C ASP A 120 -26.23 2.43 5.17
N TRP A 121 -25.95 3.09 6.31
CA TRP A 121 -24.66 3.75 6.56
C TRP A 121 -23.54 2.76 6.73
N THR A 122 -23.78 1.64 7.43
CA THR A 122 -22.80 0.56 7.58
C THR A 122 -22.46 -0.05 6.23
N LYS A 123 -23.46 -0.32 5.38
CA LYS A 123 -23.30 -0.84 4.02
C LYS A 123 -22.48 0.13 3.16
N LEU A 124 -22.79 1.43 3.25
CA LEU A 124 -22.06 2.47 2.53
C LEU A 124 -20.59 2.53 2.96
N VAL A 125 -20.32 2.52 4.27
CA VAL A 125 -18.95 2.55 4.78
C VAL A 125 -18.17 1.31 4.38
N LEU A 126 -18.75 0.13 4.48
CA LEU A 126 -18.14 -1.13 4.04
C LEU A 126 -17.91 -1.12 2.53
N GLY A 127 -18.90 -0.74 1.72
CA GLY A 127 -18.80 -0.73 0.27
C GLY A 127 -17.79 0.30 -0.24
N ALA A 128 -17.93 1.56 0.17
CA ALA A 128 -17.00 2.62 -0.23
C ALA A 128 -15.59 2.39 0.29
N GLY A 129 -15.45 1.95 1.56
CA GLY A 129 -14.17 1.58 2.15
C GLY A 129 -13.51 0.40 1.43
N GLY A 130 -14.29 -0.62 1.12
CA GLY A 130 -13.83 -1.79 0.35
C GLY A 130 -13.30 -1.41 -1.02
N VAL A 131 -14.06 -0.64 -1.80
CA VAL A 131 -13.65 -0.14 -3.11
C VAL A 131 -12.37 0.72 -3.01
N ALA A 132 -12.34 1.66 -2.08
CA ALA A 132 -11.16 2.51 -1.87
C ALA A 132 -9.91 1.68 -1.56
N LEU A 133 -10.00 0.69 -0.68
CA LEU A 133 -8.89 -0.19 -0.32
C LEU A 133 -8.40 -1.04 -1.50
N VAL A 134 -9.32 -1.60 -2.30
CA VAL A 134 -8.96 -2.34 -3.52
C VAL A 134 -8.25 -1.42 -4.51
N LEU A 135 -8.73 -0.20 -4.73
CA LEU A 135 -8.07 0.77 -5.61
C LEU A 135 -6.68 1.14 -5.08
N LEU A 136 -6.53 1.39 -3.76
CA LEU A 136 -5.23 1.68 -3.15
C LEU A 136 -4.25 0.51 -3.28
N SER A 137 -4.73 -0.74 -3.28
CA SER A 137 -3.88 -1.91 -3.47
C SER A 137 -3.22 -1.98 -4.85
N THR A 138 -3.83 -1.35 -5.86
CA THR A 138 -3.30 -1.33 -7.25
C THR A 138 -2.32 -0.18 -7.50
N MET A 139 -2.23 0.82 -6.59
CA MET A 139 -1.41 2.02 -6.81
C MET A 139 0.09 1.71 -6.94
N PRO A 140 0.78 2.27 -7.96
CA PRO A 140 2.21 2.08 -8.17
C PRO A 140 3.05 2.89 -7.17
N ARG A 141 4.36 2.61 -7.13
CA ARG A 141 5.35 3.50 -6.50
C ARG A 141 5.70 4.63 -7.46
N VAL A 142 5.69 5.86 -6.99
CA VAL A 142 6.15 7.02 -7.76
C VAL A 142 7.57 7.38 -7.34
N GLY A 143 8.44 7.68 -8.31
CA GLY A 143 9.79 8.24 -8.06
C GLY A 143 10.99 7.32 -8.33
N ARG A 144 10.82 6.18 -9.04
CA ARG A 144 11.96 5.27 -9.32
C ARG A 144 12.43 5.29 -10.80
N ARG A 145 11.66 5.85 -11.71
CA ARG A 145 11.97 5.75 -13.15
C ARG A 145 13.03 6.73 -13.66
N ASP A 146 13.06 7.95 -13.13
CA ASP A 146 13.91 9.01 -13.70
C ASP A 146 15.40 8.92 -13.33
N ARG A 147 15.77 8.08 -12.31
CA ARG A 147 17.16 7.97 -11.86
C ARG A 147 17.95 6.86 -12.56
N ASP A 148 17.27 5.80 -12.94
CA ASP A 148 17.94 4.67 -13.60
C ASP A 148 18.31 5.03 -15.05
N GLU A 149 17.47 5.79 -15.77
CA GLU A 149 17.78 6.29 -17.11
C GLU A 149 18.94 7.30 -17.13
N VAL A 150 19.00 8.22 -16.15
CA VAL A 150 20.08 9.21 -16.06
C VAL A 150 21.43 8.55 -15.71
N VAL A 151 21.42 7.48 -14.92
CA VAL A 151 22.67 6.76 -14.59
C VAL A 151 23.13 5.91 -15.77
N GLU A 152 22.22 5.35 -16.53
CA GLU A 152 22.56 4.54 -17.70
C GLU A 152 23.11 5.41 -18.84
N HIS A 153 22.52 6.56 -19.12
CA HIS A 153 23.07 7.53 -20.07
C HIS A 153 24.45 8.04 -19.66
N ARG A 154 24.70 8.28 -18.36
CA ARG A 154 26.04 8.67 -17.89
C ARG A 154 27.06 7.54 -18.03
N ARG A 155 26.65 6.29 -17.92
CA ARG A 155 27.53 5.13 -18.07
C ARG A 155 27.92 4.87 -19.51
N PHE A 156 27.00 5.06 -20.46
CA PHE A 156 27.26 4.94 -21.89
C PHE A 156 28.09 6.11 -22.42
N GLY A 157 27.77 7.36 -22.05
CA GLY A 157 28.55 8.53 -22.47
C GLY A 157 29.99 8.54 -21.97
N ARG A 158 30.28 7.92 -20.81
CA ARG A 158 31.67 7.83 -20.29
C ARG A 158 32.51 6.78 -21.04
N ARG A 159 31.92 5.81 -21.70
CA ARG A 159 32.65 4.80 -22.46
C ARG A 159 33.08 5.32 -23.86
N GLU A 160 32.31 6.20 -24.46
CA GLU A 160 32.67 6.80 -25.74
C GLU A 160 33.88 7.73 -25.65
N HIS A 161 34.02 8.49 -24.53
CA HIS A 161 35.18 9.38 -24.37
C HIS A 161 36.50 8.68 -24.01
N VAL A 162 36.48 7.43 -23.62
CA VAL A 162 37.72 6.66 -23.26
C VAL A 162 38.30 5.95 -24.51
N VAL A 163 37.53 5.79 -25.57
CA VAL A 163 38.01 5.10 -26.80
C VAL A 163 38.70 6.04 -27.77
N GLU A 164 38.46 7.37 -27.67
CA GLU A 164 38.98 8.35 -28.65
C GLU A 164 40.35 8.95 -28.30
N GLU A 165 40.94 8.62 -27.15
CA GLU A 165 42.23 9.19 -26.68
C GLU A 165 43.40 8.18 -26.69
N ARG A 166 43.36 7.18 -27.58
CA ARG A 166 44.55 6.41 -27.93
C ARG A 166 45.02 6.76 -29.35
N GLU A 167 45.68 7.92 -29.46
CA GLU A 167 46.54 8.15 -30.62
C GLU A 167 47.65 7.08 -30.64
N PRO A 168 47.94 6.50 -31.81
CA PRO A 168 49.07 5.58 -31.95
C PRO A 168 50.36 6.35 -31.77
N VAL A 169 51.11 5.99 -30.74
CA VAL A 169 52.50 6.42 -30.58
C VAL A 169 53.26 5.96 -31.80
N THR A 170 53.53 6.87 -32.73
CA THR A 170 54.46 6.66 -33.83
C THR A 170 55.85 6.54 -33.24
N THR A 171 56.37 5.33 -33.15
CA THR A 171 57.79 5.04 -32.87
C THR A 171 58.60 5.57 -34.06
N HIS A 172 59.20 6.73 -33.86
CA HIS A 172 60.23 7.25 -34.77
C HIS A 172 61.49 6.41 -34.58
N ASN A 173 61.69 5.48 -35.54
CA ASN A 173 62.88 4.63 -35.61
C ASN A 173 64.01 5.48 -36.20
N GLY A 174 64.79 6.10 -35.29
CA GLY A 174 66.00 6.80 -35.68
C GLY A 174 67.10 5.82 -36.11
N THR A 175 67.32 5.74 -37.38
CA THR A 175 68.46 5.07 -37.98
C THR A 175 69.77 5.74 -37.48
N LEU A 176 70.55 4.99 -36.71
CA LEU A 176 71.97 5.31 -36.48
C LEU A 176 72.74 5.12 -37.80
N ASP A 177 73.24 6.19 -38.37
CA ASP A 177 74.11 6.18 -39.44
C ASP A 177 75.57 6.08 -38.92
N ASP A 178 76.29 5.03 -39.35
CA ASP A 178 77.71 4.83 -39.14
C ASP A 178 78.50 5.87 -39.88
N ARG A 179 79.47 6.51 -39.21
CA ARG A 179 80.69 6.94 -39.84
C ARG A 179 81.88 7.09 -38.89
N VAL A 180 82.90 6.21 -39.11
CA VAL A 180 84.39 6.35 -39.02
C VAL A 180 84.90 6.64 -37.59
#